data_c327fcb6afb3646cf4af41c465d72e68
#
_entry.id   c327fcb6afb3646cf4af41c465d72e68
#
_cell.length_a   1.000
_cell.length_b   1.000
_cell.length_c   1.000
_cell.angle_alpha   90.00
_cell.angle_beta   90.00
_cell.angle_gamma   90.00
#
_symmetry.space_group_name_H-M   'P 1'
#
loop_
_entity.id
_entity.type
_entity.pdbx_description
1 polymer ?
#
loop_
_entity_poly.entity_id
_entity_poly.type
_entity_poly.pdbx_seq_one_letter_code
_entity_poly.pdbx_strand_id
1 'polypeptide(L)'
;RQKLMVASYLGGCAIGNSFVGVVHPFSAGLSVVLKIHHCLANCITMTAMGQFYPQAAEEFLRMAKKQKVNIPRGVCGNLTQDQYGQLYRATIIHEKPLANALGKEFRNILTAEKTKEIFQAM
;
A
#
# COMPACT_ATOMS: atom_id res chain seq x y z
N ARG A 1 14.30 -6.48 20.70
CA ARG A 1 13.67 -7.67 20.09
C ARG A 1 12.27 -7.94 20.67
N GLN A 2 12.09 -8.00 22.01
CA GLN A 2 10.79 -8.27 22.66
C GLN A 2 9.68 -7.31 22.19
N LYS A 3 9.92 -5.99 22.15
CA LYS A 3 8.94 -5.02 21.66
C LYS A 3 8.51 -5.25 20.23
N LEU A 4 9.42 -5.70 19.35
CA LEU A 4 9.10 -6.03 17.95
C LEU A 4 8.26 -7.30 17.85
N MET A 5 8.52 -8.29 18.69
CA MET A 5 7.70 -9.52 18.77
C MET A 5 6.27 -9.19 19.21
N VAL A 6 6.13 -8.37 20.26
CA VAL A 6 4.82 -7.91 20.74
C VAL A 6 4.10 -7.10 19.67
N ALA A 7 4.78 -6.18 19.02
CA ALA A 7 4.19 -5.37 17.93
C ALA A 7 3.73 -6.25 16.76
N SER A 8 4.53 -7.25 16.36
CA SER A 8 4.17 -8.20 15.32
C SER A 8 2.95 -9.04 15.69
N TYR A 9 2.90 -9.54 16.93
CA TYR A 9 1.75 -10.27 17.45
C TYR A 9 0.47 -9.43 17.46
N LEU A 10 0.54 -8.19 17.98
CA LEU A 10 -0.61 -7.28 18.02
C LEU A 10 -1.07 -6.91 16.61
N GLY A 11 -0.13 -6.70 15.67
CA GLY A 11 -0.45 -6.49 14.25
C GLY A 11 -1.18 -7.68 13.64
N GLY A 12 -0.75 -8.90 13.93
CA GLY A 12 -1.42 -10.13 13.52
C GLY A 12 -2.84 -10.25 14.10
N CYS A 13 -3.00 -9.94 15.38
CA CYS A 13 -4.32 -9.91 16.04
C CYS A 13 -5.26 -8.87 15.39
N ALA A 14 -4.75 -7.68 15.07
CA ALA A 14 -5.52 -6.63 14.41
C ALA A 14 -6.03 -7.11 13.04
N ILE A 15 -5.14 -7.69 12.22
CA ILE A 15 -5.50 -8.22 10.89
C ILE A 15 -6.50 -9.39 11.01
N GLY A 16 -6.34 -10.26 12.02
CA GLY A 16 -7.23 -11.38 12.26
C GLY A 16 -8.65 -10.99 12.68
N ASN A 17 -8.81 -9.79 13.27
CA ASN A 17 -10.10 -9.27 13.73
C ASN A 17 -10.71 -8.19 12.81
N SER A 18 -9.99 -7.78 11.78
CA SER A 18 -10.44 -6.79 10.80
C SER A 18 -9.85 -7.09 9.42
N PHE A 19 -10.23 -6.31 8.43
CA PHE A 19 -9.58 -6.36 7.12
C PHE A 19 -8.39 -5.41 7.08
N VAL A 20 -7.39 -5.75 6.24
CA VAL A 20 -6.34 -4.80 5.86
C VAL A 20 -6.96 -3.65 5.06
N GLY A 21 -6.39 -2.45 5.19
CA GLY A 21 -6.87 -1.26 4.49
C GLY A 21 -6.35 -1.15 3.04
N VAL A 22 -6.36 0.07 2.48
CA VAL A 22 -5.98 0.36 1.08
C VAL A 22 -4.51 0.02 0.79
N VAL A 23 -3.62 0.12 1.76
CA VAL A 23 -2.17 -0.13 1.58
C VAL A 23 -1.92 -1.53 1.03
N HIS A 24 -2.56 -2.55 1.59
CA HIS A 24 -2.28 -3.95 1.22
C HIS A 24 -2.65 -4.30 -0.23
N PRO A 25 -3.81 -3.94 -0.79
CA PRO A 25 -4.12 -4.13 -2.20
C PRO A 25 -3.08 -3.52 -3.15
N PHE A 26 -2.63 -2.30 -2.88
CA PHE A 26 -1.60 -1.64 -3.69
C PHE A 26 -0.23 -2.33 -3.56
N SER A 27 0.19 -2.68 -2.35
CA SER A 27 1.45 -3.40 -2.13
C SER A 27 1.44 -4.80 -2.73
N ALA A 28 0.29 -5.48 -2.73
CA ALA A 28 0.12 -6.76 -3.42
C ALA A 28 0.34 -6.59 -4.93
N GLY A 29 -0.19 -5.51 -5.54
CA GLY A 29 0.07 -5.15 -6.93
C GLY A 29 1.57 -5.02 -7.23
N LEU A 30 2.32 -4.26 -6.40
CA LEU A 30 3.77 -4.13 -6.54
C LEU A 30 4.49 -5.48 -6.43
N SER A 31 4.07 -6.33 -5.49
CA SER A 31 4.68 -7.64 -5.29
C SER A 31 4.44 -8.58 -6.46
N VAL A 32 3.22 -8.59 -7.00
CA VAL A 32 2.85 -9.49 -8.10
C VAL A 32 3.45 -9.04 -9.43
N VAL A 33 3.36 -7.74 -9.76
CA VAL A 33 3.75 -7.21 -11.08
C VAL A 33 5.24 -6.90 -11.14
N LEU A 34 5.78 -6.22 -10.11
CA LEU A 34 7.18 -5.76 -10.10
C LEU A 34 8.11 -6.67 -9.30
N LYS A 35 7.60 -7.77 -8.73
CA LYS A 35 8.37 -8.73 -7.92
C LYS A 35 9.06 -8.10 -6.70
N ILE A 36 8.54 -7.00 -6.20
CA ILE A 36 9.04 -6.34 -5.00
C ILE A 36 8.64 -7.17 -3.77
N HIS A 37 9.58 -7.42 -2.87
CA HIS A 37 9.28 -8.15 -1.64
C HIS A 37 8.17 -7.46 -0.84
N HIS A 38 7.19 -8.22 -0.35
CA HIS A 38 5.94 -7.69 0.22
C HIS A 38 6.14 -6.66 1.34
N CYS A 39 7.09 -6.90 2.25
CA CYS A 39 7.38 -5.94 3.32
C CYS A 39 7.87 -4.59 2.77
N LEU A 40 8.73 -4.62 1.74
CA LEU A 40 9.23 -3.43 1.08
C LEU A 40 8.12 -2.75 0.26
N ALA A 41 7.29 -3.53 -0.43
CA ALA A 41 6.13 -3.03 -1.16
C ALA A 41 5.15 -2.28 -0.23
N ASN A 42 4.89 -2.79 0.98
CA ASN A 42 4.09 -2.10 1.99
C ASN A 42 4.70 -0.74 2.39
N CYS A 43 6.02 -0.69 2.61
CA CYS A 43 6.71 0.55 2.95
C CYS A 43 6.64 1.57 1.80
N ILE A 44 6.89 1.15 0.57
CA ILE A 44 6.77 2.00 -0.63
C ILE A 44 5.35 2.53 -0.76
N THR A 45 4.36 1.64 -0.72
CA THR A 45 2.94 2.01 -0.83
C THR A 45 2.55 3.03 0.25
N MET A 46 2.97 2.84 1.49
CA MET A 46 2.63 3.73 2.59
C MET A 46 3.08 5.17 2.34
N THR A 47 4.17 5.40 1.58
CA THR A 47 4.63 6.75 1.23
C THR A 47 3.65 7.53 0.34
N ALA A 48 2.80 6.83 -0.43
CA ALA A 48 1.82 7.41 -1.34
C ALA A 48 0.38 7.43 -0.79
N MET A 49 0.19 6.97 0.47
CA MET A 49 -1.14 6.80 1.06
C MET A 49 -1.65 8.00 1.85
N GLY A 50 -0.98 9.16 1.79
CA GLY A 50 -1.36 10.36 2.54
C GLY A 50 -2.79 10.85 2.28
N GLN A 51 -3.33 10.63 1.07
CA GLN A 51 -4.71 10.99 0.74
C GLN A 51 -5.77 10.13 1.48
N PHE A 52 -5.44 8.89 1.84
CA PHE A 52 -6.34 7.98 2.56
C PHE A 52 -6.06 7.95 4.06
N TYR A 53 -4.80 8.07 4.44
CA TYR A 53 -4.32 7.96 5.82
C TYR A 53 -3.30 9.05 6.16
N PRO A 54 -3.69 10.34 6.20
CA PRO A 54 -2.75 11.45 6.33
C PRO A 54 -1.89 11.36 7.60
N GLN A 55 -2.49 11.13 8.75
CA GLN A 55 -1.77 11.04 10.03
C GLN A 55 -0.82 9.81 10.07
N ALA A 56 -1.30 8.65 9.62
CA ALA A 56 -0.50 7.44 9.62
C ALA A 56 0.68 7.51 8.63
N ALA A 57 0.48 8.13 7.46
CA ALA A 57 1.54 8.34 6.47
C ALA A 57 2.60 9.31 7.00
N GLU A 58 2.20 10.41 7.63
CA GLU A 58 3.13 11.36 8.25
C GLU A 58 3.95 10.70 9.36
N GLU A 59 3.31 9.98 10.27
CA GLU A 59 3.97 9.28 11.37
C GLU A 59 4.95 8.22 10.84
N PHE A 60 4.55 7.46 9.81
CA PHE A 60 5.40 6.48 9.17
C PHE A 60 6.66 7.13 8.58
N LEU A 61 6.52 8.23 7.84
CA LEU A 61 7.64 8.96 7.24
C LEU A 61 8.56 9.55 8.33
N ARG A 62 7.99 10.10 9.40
CA ARG A 62 8.73 10.59 10.55
C ARG A 62 9.55 9.48 11.21
N MET A 63 8.94 8.31 11.39
CA MET A 63 9.61 7.14 11.98
C MET A 63 10.73 6.64 11.07
N ALA A 64 10.49 6.48 9.76
CA ALA A 64 11.49 6.05 8.79
C ALA A 64 12.70 7.00 8.78
N LYS A 65 12.46 8.31 8.77
CA LYS A 65 13.51 9.35 8.85
C LYS A 65 14.31 9.23 10.15
N LYS A 66 13.65 9.09 11.30
CA LYS A 66 14.30 8.94 12.61
C LYS A 66 15.20 7.71 12.67
N GLN A 67 14.77 6.61 12.05
CA GLN A 67 15.52 5.35 12.00
C GLN A 67 16.54 5.29 10.86
N LYS A 68 16.64 6.34 10.04
CA LYS A 68 17.51 6.41 8.85
C LYS A 68 17.24 5.27 7.86
N VAL A 69 15.98 4.84 7.75
CA VAL A 69 15.56 3.83 6.79
C VAL A 69 15.36 4.48 5.43
N ASN A 70 16.09 4.00 4.43
CA ASN A 70 15.89 4.44 3.05
C ASN A 70 14.78 3.61 2.40
N ILE A 71 13.69 4.27 2.02
CA ILE A 71 12.59 3.65 1.28
C ILE A 71 12.75 4.05 -0.19
N PRO A 72 12.83 3.08 -1.14
CA PRO A 72 12.92 3.38 -2.56
C PRO A 72 11.76 4.26 -3.02
N ARG A 73 12.06 5.18 -3.94
CA ARG A 73 11.08 6.07 -4.56
C ARG A 73 11.17 5.98 -6.08
N GLY A 74 10.09 6.35 -6.76
CA GLY A 74 10.05 6.35 -8.22
C GLY A 74 10.05 4.95 -8.83
N VAL A 75 9.72 3.91 -8.07
CA VAL A 75 9.73 2.51 -8.53
C VAL A 75 8.70 2.25 -9.64
N CYS A 76 7.69 3.09 -9.74
CA CYS A 76 6.64 3.01 -10.75
C CYS A 76 6.72 4.13 -11.82
N GLY A 77 7.77 4.98 -11.81
CA GLY A 77 7.82 6.17 -12.67
C GLY A 77 7.94 5.88 -14.17
N ASN A 78 8.56 4.76 -14.54
CA ASN A 78 8.88 4.41 -15.94
C ASN A 78 8.19 3.13 -16.41
N LEU A 79 7.00 2.82 -15.90
CA LEU A 79 6.25 1.64 -16.29
C LEU A 79 5.50 1.84 -17.60
N THR A 80 5.33 0.76 -18.35
CA THR A 80 4.50 0.74 -19.56
C THR A 80 3.01 0.84 -19.20
N GLN A 81 2.18 1.23 -20.15
CA GLN A 81 0.73 1.26 -19.97
C GLN A 81 0.15 -0.11 -19.60
N ASP A 82 0.72 -1.19 -20.18
CA ASP A 82 0.30 -2.55 -19.83
C ASP A 82 0.65 -2.91 -18.39
N GLN A 83 1.82 -2.54 -17.90
CA GLN A 83 2.20 -2.75 -16.51
C GLN A 83 1.28 -1.99 -15.53
N TYR A 84 0.89 -0.74 -15.84
CA TYR A 84 -0.12 -0.04 -15.05
C TYR A 84 -1.48 -0.74 -15.08
N GLY A 85 -1.88 -1.29 -16.21
CA GLY A 85 -3.08 -2.11 -16.33
C GLY A 85 -3.02 -3.38 -15.47
N GLN A 86 -1.86 -4.03 -15.41
CA GLN A 86 -1.63 -5.19 -14.54
C GLN A 86 -1.68 -4.80 -13.05
N LEU A 87 -1.04 -3.68 -12.68
CA LEU A 87 -1.09 -3.14 -11.31
C LEU A 87 -2.52 -2.82 -10.89
N TYR A 88 -3.31 -2.17 -11.75
CA TYR A 88 -4.73 -1.91 -11.50
C TYR A 88 -5.49 -3.19 -11.22
N ARG A 89 -5.40 -4.18 -12.12
CA ARG A 89 -6.09 -5.48 -11.95
C ARG A 89 -5.67 -6.19 -10.67
N ALA A 90 -4.37 -6.22 -10.37
CA ALA A 90 -3.84 -6.85 -9.17
C ALA A 90 -4.26 -6.13 -7.88
N THR A 91 -4.56 -4.83 -7.94
CA THR A 91 -5.06 -4.05 -6.80
C THR A 91 -6.55 -4.27 -6.60
N ILE A 92 -7.35 -4.11 -7.68
CA ILE A 92 -8.81 -4.05 -7.58
C ILE A 92 -9.46 -5.42 -7.27
N ILE A 93 -8.74 -6.52 -7.44
CA ILE A 93 -9.21 -7.87 -7.08
C ILE A 93 -9.41 -8.04 -5.56
N HIS A 94 -8.78 -7.21 -4.75
CA HIS A 94 -8.92 -7.21 -3.28
C HIS A 94 -10.19 -6.48 -2.84
N GLU A 95 -11.36 -6.96 -3.26
CA GLU A 95 -12.65 -6.27 -3.05
C GLU A 95 -13.00 -6.07 -1.59
N LYS A 96 -12.86 -7.11 -0.73
CA LYS A 96 -13.22 -7.02 0.68
C LYS A 96 -12.45 -5.93 1.43
N PRO A 97 -11.11 -5.90 1.41
CA PRO A 97 -10.34 -4.81 2.00
C PRO A 97 -10.69 -3.43 1.47
N LEU A 98 -10.85 -3.31 0.16
CA LEU A 98 -11.16 -2.03 -0.48
C LEU A 98 -12.57 -1.55 -0.12
N ALA A 99 -13.56 -2.42 -0.15
CA ALA A 99 -14.93 -2.07 0.25
C ALA A 99 -15.02 -1.73 1.75
N ASN A 100 -14.24 -2.41 2.62
CA ASN A 100 -14.18 -2.07 4.03
C ASN A 100 -13.57 -0.69 4.29
N ALA A 101 -12.53 -0.33 3.56
CA ALA A 101 -11.80 0.92 3.75
C ALA A 101 -12.45 2.13 3.05
N LEU A 102 -13.04 1.95 1.88
CA LEU A 102 -13.54 3.00 0.99
C LEU A 102 -15.05 2.95 0.72
N GLY A 103 -15.73 1.93 1.23
CA GLY A 103 -17.15 1.69 0.96
C GLY A 103 -17.38 0.83 -0.29
N LYS A 104 -18.64 0.44 -0.49
CA LYS A 104 -19.04 -0.44 -1.61
C LYS A 104 -18.72 0.15 -2.99
N GLU A 105 -18.73 1.48 -3.10
CA GLU A 105 -18.45 2.23 -4.33
C GLU A 105 -16.95 2.50 -4.56
N PHE A 106 -16.06 1.74 -3.93
CA PHE A 106 -14.60 1.94 -4.03
C PHE A 106 -14.09 1.97 -5.47
N ARG A 107 -14.77 1.32 -6.42
CA ARG A 107 -14.41 1.33 -7.85
C ARG A 107 -14.57 2.70 -8.50
N ASN A 108 -15.50 3.53 -7.98
CA ASN A 108 -15.70 4.91 -8.43
C ASN A 108 -14.59 5.83 -7.89
N ILE A 109 -13.99 5.47 -6.75
CA ILE A 109 -12.86 6.19 -6.15
C ILE A 109 -11.54 5.76 -6.79
N LEU A 110 -11.37 4.45 -6.98
CA LEU A 110 -10.16 3.83 -7.54
C LEU A 110 -10.37 3.48 -9.01
N THR A 111 -10.57 4.50 -9.86
CA THR A 111 -10.55 4.32 -11.32
C THR A 111 -9.15 3.90 -11.79
N ALA A 112 -9.03 3.42 -13.02
CA ALA A 112 -7.73 3.05 -13.59
C ALA A 112 -6.75 4.24 -13.60
N GLU A 113 -7.24 5.43 -13.94
CA GLU A 113 -6.48 6.69 -13.96
C GLU A 113 -6.02 7.05 -12.54
N LYS A 114 -6.93 7.06 -11.58
CA LYS A 114 -6.61 7.38 -10.18
C LYS A 114 -5.63 6.40 -9.57
N THR A 115 -5.80 5.12 -9.86
CA THR A 115 -4.89 4.07 -9.40
C THR A 115 -3.50 4.24 -10.02
N LYS A 116 -3.42 4.61 -11.31
CA LYS A 116 -2.15 4.92 -11.98
C LYS A 116 -1.44 6.11 -11.33
N GLU A 117 -2.15 7.22 -11.06
CA GLU A 117 -1.59 8.38 -10.35
C GLU A 117 -0.98 8.00 -9.00
N ILE A 118 -1.68 7.15 -8.23
CA ILE A 118 -1.19 6.68 -6.94
C ILE A 118 0.09 5.85 -7.10
N PHE A 119 0.15 4.96 -8.09
CA PHE A 119 1.38 4.19 -8.37
C PHE A 119 2.51 5.09 -8.85
N GLN A 120 2.25 6.10 -9.65
CA GLN A 120 3.27 7.06 -10.11
C GLN A 120 3.89 7.89 -8.98
N ALA A 121 3.18 8.03 -7.86
CA ALA A 121 3.69 8.70 -6.66
C ALA A 121 4.61 7.79 -5.80
N MET A 122 4.74 6.51 -6.14
CA MET A 122 5.60 5.51 -5.49
C MET A 122 6.94 5.43 -6.23
#